data_efaab89550b170bb9a7e3c8094d89eae
#
_entry.id   efaab89550b170bb9a7e3c8094d89eae
#
_cell.length_a   1.000
_cell.length_b   1.000
_cell.length_c   1.000
_cell.angle_alpha   90.00
_cell.angle_beta   90.00
_cell.angle_gamma   90.00
#
_symmetry.space_group_name_H-M   'P 1'
#
loop_
_entity.id
_entity.type
_entity.pdbx_description
1 polymer ?
#
loop_
_entity_poly.entity_id
_entity_poly.type
_entity_poly.pdbx_seq_one_letter_code
_entity_poly.pdbx_strand_id
1 'polypeptide(L)'
;MTKKLYVGNLPFQTTEDDLSDMFSQAGNVESVRIITDRDTGRSRGFGFVEMDDADAERAIEQFNGSELGGRPLTVNEARPQVNRGMGRGRY
;
A
#
# COMPACT_ATOMS: atom_id res chain seq x y z
N MET A 1 -5.37 -1.11 16.67
CA MET A 1 -6.01 -1.65 15.46
C MET A 1 -5.12 -1.38 14.27
N THR A 2 -5.28 -2.17 13.22
CA THR A 2 -4.46 -1.98 12.04
C THR A 2 -5.20 -1.20 10.98
N LYS A 3 -4.43 -0.60 10.10
CA LYS A 3 -4.95 0.17 8.98
C LYS A 3 -4.26 -0.36 7.72
N LYS A 4 -5.03 -0.53 6.67
CA LYS A 4 -4.47 -0.99 5.41
C LYS A 4 -4.13 0.21 4.54
N LEU A 5 -2.93 0.22 3.99
CA LEU A 5 -2.45 1.29 3.14
C LEU A 5 -2.39 0.81 1.69
N TYR A 6 -2.84 1.67 0.78
CA TYR A 6 -2.65 1.46 -0.63
C TYR A 6 -1.31 2.08 -1.04
N VAL A 7 -0.48 1.30 -1.72
CA VAL A 7 0.81 1.78 -2.20
C VAL A 7 0.83 1.58 -3.72
N GLY A 8 0.82 2.68 -4.45
CA GLY A 8 0.74 2.64 -5.90
C GLY A 8 1.97 3.21 -6.58
N ASN A 9 1.99 3.06 -7.89
CA ASN A 9 3.07 3.52 -8.74
C ASN A 9 4.41 2.85 -8.41
N LEU A 10 4.34 1.57 -8.05
CA LEU A 10 5.53 0.79 -7.71
C LEU A 10 6.30 0.39 -8.96
N PRO A 11 7.64 0.38 -8.89
CA PRO A 11 8.42 -0.27 -9.95
C PRO A 11 8.02 -1.74 -10.05
N PHE A 12 8.02 -2.28 -11.26
CA PHE A 12 7.58 -3.66 -11.48
C PHE A 12 8.45 -4.68 -10.77
N GLN A 13 9.70 -4.35 -10.47
CA GLN A 13 10.61 -5.28 -9.81
C GLN A 13 10.57 -5.18 -8.28
N THR A 14 9.76 -4.28 -7.74
CA THR A 14 9.62 -4.15 -6.29
C THR A 14 8.95 -5.40 -5.72
N THR A 15 9.54 -5.94 -4.65
CA THR A 15 9.02 -7.14 -4.00
C THR A 15 8.32 -6.79 -2.69
N GLU A 16 7.63 -7.78 -2.13
CA GLU A 16 7.02 -7.60 -0.82
C GLU A 16 8.07 -7.32 0.25
N ASP A 17 9.22 -7.96 0.14
CA ASP A 17 10.32 -7.69 1.07
C ASP A 17 10.80 -6.26 0.98
N ASP A 18 10.86 -5.72 -0.24
CA ASP A 18 11.27 -4.32 -0.43
C ASP A 18 10.31 -3.38 0.28
N LEU A 19 9.01 -3.61 0.13
CA LEU A 19 8.01 -2.78 0.79
C LEU A 19 8.06 -2.95 2.30
N SER A 20 8.23 -4.18 2.77
CA SER A 20 8.31 -4.45 4.20
C SER A 20 9.50 -3.71 4.82
N ASP A 21 10.64 -3.77 4.16
CA ASP A 21 11.84 -3.08 4.66
C ASP A 21 11.62 -1.57 4.69
N MET A 22 11.04 -1.03 3.63
CA MET A 22 10.80 0.40 3.54
C MET A 22 9.83 0.88 4.62
N PHE A 23 8.70 0.20 4.75
CA PHE A 23 7.66 0.65 5.67
C PHE A 23 8.01 0.35 7.13
N SER A 24 8.91 -0.61 7.37
CA SER A 24 9.39 -0.88 8.72
C SER A 24 10.13 0.31 9.32
N GLN A 25 10.59 1.22 8.49
CA GLN A 25 11.25 2.44 8.98
C GLN A 25 10.26 3.40 9.63
N ALA A 26 9.00 3.31 9.26
CA ALA A 26 7.97 4.17 9.85
C ALA A 26 7.30 3.53 11.06
N GLY A 27 7.36 2.21 11.18
CA GLY A 27 6.73 1.51 12.27
C GLY A 27 6.66 0.02 12.02
N ASN A 28 5.80 -0.64 12.78
CA ASN A 28 5.68 -2.09 12.71
C ASN A 28 4.75 -2.49 11.57
N VAL A 29 5.27 -3.32 10.66
CA VAL A 29 4.50 -3.80 9.51
C VAL A 29 3.86 -5.14 9.85
N GLU A 30 2.53 -5.21 9.76
CA GLU A 30 1.79 -6.43 10.06
C GLU A 30 1.77 -7.38 8.86
N SER A 31 1.52 -6.82 7.67
CA SER A 31 1.55 -7.63 6.46
C SER A 31 1.79 -6.76 5.25
N VAL A 32 2.27 -7.37 4.18
CA VAL A 32 2.53 -6.70 2.92
C VAL A 32 2.05 -7.60 1.80
N ARG A 33 1.42 -7.01 0.80
CA ARG A 33 0.99 -7.75 -0.37
C ARG A 33 1.19 -6.89 -1.61
N ILE A 34 1.82 -7.46 -2.62
CA ILE A 34 1.92 -6.82 -3.93
C ILE A 34 0.97 -7.58 -4.86
N ILE A 35 0.14 -6.82 -5.57
CA ILE A 35 -0.84 -7.40 -6.47
C ILE A 35 -0.13 -7.71 -7.79
N THR A 36 -0.29 -8.95 -8.25
CA THR A 36 0.34 -9.40 -9.49
C THR A 36 -0.70 -9.77 -10.51
N ASP A 37 -0.29 -9.73 -11.77
CA ASP A 37 -1.14 -10.13 -12.87
C ASP A 37 -1.18 -11.66 -12.92
N ARG A 38 -2.37 -12.24 -13.02
CA ARG A 38 -2.53 -13.69 -13.04
C ARG A 38 -1.88 -14.34 -14.24
N ASP A 39 -1.95 -13.67 -15.38
CA ASP A 39 -1.50 -14.26 -16.62
C ASP A 39 0.01 -14.22 -16.77
N THR A 40 0.63 -13.13 -16.31
CA THR A 40 2.06 -12.95 -16.51
C THR A 40 2.88 -13.12 -15.25
N GLY A 41 2.24 -13.06 -14.08
CA GLY A 41 2.93 -13.10 -12.79
C GLY A 41 3.67 -11.83 -12.43
N ARG A 42 3.50 -10.80 -13.22
CA ARG A 42 4.19 -9.53 -12.98
C ARG A 42 3.41 -8.64 -12.05
N SER A 43 4.13 -7.80 -11.31
CA SER A 43 3.52 -6.81 -10.46
C SER A 43 2.65 -5.87 -11.28
N ARG A 44 1.46 -5.54 -10.76
CA ARG A 44 0.59 -4.57 -11.41
C ARG A 44 0.94 -3.14 -11.05
N GLY A 45 2.00 -2.95 -10.27
CA GLY A 45 2.47 -1.62 -9.90
C GLY A 45 1.83 -1.08 -8.65
N PHE A 46 1.13 -1.91 -7.90
CA PHE A 46 0.55 -1.47 -6.62
C PHE A 46 0.42 -2.64 -5.66
N GLY A 47 0.26 -2.30 -4.40
CA GLY A 47 0.09 -3.30 -3.36
C GLY A 47 -0.53 -2.69 -2.12
N PHE A 48 -0.54 -3.48 -1.05
CA PHE A 48 -1.12 -3.06 0.22
C PHE A 48 -0.18 -3.40 1.36
N VAL A 49 -0.15 -2.52 2.36
CA VAL A 49 0.64 -2.72 3.57
C VAL A 49 -0.29 -2.52 4.75
N GLU A 50 -0.29 -3.45 5.70
CA GLU A 50 -1.06 -3.30 6.93
C GLU A 50 -0.13 -2.94 8.07
N MET A 51 -0.47 -1.88 8.79
CA MET A 51 0.31 -1.39 9.91
C MET A 51 -0.63 -0.93 11.00
N ASP A 52 -0.10 -0.80 12.22
CA ASP A 52 -0.87 -0.19 13.29
C ASP A 52 -1.31 1.22 12.91
N ASP A 53 -2.45 1.68 13.42
CA ASP A 53 -3.05 2.95 13.00
C ASP A 53 -2.07 4.12 13.03
N ALA A 54 -1.39 4.29 14.15
CA ALA A 54 -0.47 5.43 14.30
C ALA A 54 0.71 5.31 13.35
N ASP A 55 1.23 4.10 13.21
CA ASP A 55 2.36 3.87 12.31
C ASP A 55 1.95 4.04 10.86
N ALA A 56 0.73 3.64 10.53
CA ALA A 56 0.22 3.77 9.17
C ALA A 56 0.12 5.24 8.77
N GLU A 57 -0.37 6.09 9.67
CA GLU A 57 -0.46 7.51 9.38
C GLU A 57 0.92 8.12 9.18
N ARG A 58 1.88 7.70 9.99
CA ARG A 58 3.26 8.16 9.83
C ARG A 58 3.84 7.72 8.49
N ALA A 59 3.54 6.50 8.08
CA ALA A 59 4.02 5.98 6.81
C ALA A 59 3.44 6.76 5.63
N ILE A 60 2.17 7.12 5.69
CA ILE A 60 1.56 7.93 4.65
C ILE A 60 2.31 9.25 4.52
N GLU A 61 2.52 9.94 5.64
CA GLU A 61 3.20 11.23 5.62
C GLU A 61 4.64 11.11 5.14
N GLN A 62 5.29 10.04 5.52
CA GLN A 62 6.71 9.88 5.22
C GLN A 62 6.96 9.41 3.80
N PHE A 63 6.10 8.54 3.28
CA PHE A 63 6.38 7.87 2.03
C PHE A 63 5.54 8.33 0.84
N ASN A 64 4.42 9.01 1.07
CA ASN A 64 3.63 9.50 -0.05
C ASN A 64 4.46 10.53 -0.82
N GLY A 65 4.67 10.27 -2.10
CA GLY A 65 5.50 11.12 -2.93
C GLY A 65 6.99 10.81 -2.87
N SER A 66 7.40 9.86 -2.01
CA SER A 66 8.81 9.46 -1.95
C SER A 66 9.17 8.63 -3.16
N GLU A 67 10.39 8.78 -3.63
CA GLU A 67 10.84 8.03 -4.80
C GLU A 67 11.32 6.63 -4.42
N LEU A 68 10.90 5.67 -5.22
CA LEU A 68 11.40 4.31 -5.13
C LEU A 68 11.67 3.86 -6.56
N GLY A 69 12.94 3.53 -6.84
CA GLY A 69 13.33 3.14 -8.18
C GLY A 69 13.12 4.23 -9.20
N GLY A 70 13.21 5.49 -8.79
CA GLY A 70 13.04 6.63 -9.69
C GLY A 70 11.60 7.04 -9.91
N ARG A 71 10.65 6.46 -9.19
CA ARG A 71 9.22 6.77 -9.35
C ARG A 71 8.64 7.26 -8.02
N PRO A 72 7.84 8.33 -8.04
CA PRO A 72 7.20 8.78 -6.82
C PRO A 72 6.06 7.83 -6.43
N LEU A 73 6.08 7.36 -5.20
CA LEU A 73 5.06 6.45 -4.71
C LEU A 73 3.79 7.20 -4.36
N THR A 74 2.66 6.53 -4.52
CA THR A 74 1.38 7.00 -3.99
C THR A 74 1.05 6.14 -2.78
N VAL A 75 0.95 6.76 -1.60
CA VAL A 75 0.63 6.04 -0.37
C VAL A 75 -0.58 6.70 0.26
N ASN A 76 -1.65 5.94 0.39
CA ASN A 76 -2.89 6.43 0.98
C ASN A 76 -3.53 5.32 1.78
N GLU A 77 -4.47 5.69 2.63
CA GLU A 77 -5.24 4.70 3.35
C GLU A 77 -6.16 3.96 2.37
N ALA A 78 -6.10 2.64 2.38
CA ALA A 78 -6.99 1.83 1.57
C ALA A 78 -8.29 1.65 2.35
N ARG A 79 -9.39 2.09 1.77
CA ARG A 79 -10.67 1.97 2.45
C ARG A 79 -11.24 0.57 2.27
N PRO A 80 -11.93 0.06 3.30
CA PRO A 80 -12.60 -1.23 3.15
C PRO A 80 -13.64 -1.14 2.05
N GLN A 81 -13.82 -2.22 1.36
CA GLN A 81 -14.78 -2.32 0.28
C GLN A 81 -16.21 -2.32 0.77
N VAL A 82 -16.38 -2.26 1.99
CA VAL A 82 -17.67 -2.38 2.58
C VAL A 82 -18.55 -1.26 2.21
N ASN A 83 -18.61 -0.83 1.84
CA ASN A 83 -19.38 0.18 1.79
C ASN A 83 -19.93 0.60 0.65
N ARG A 84 -19.96 0.06 0.70
CA ARG A 84 -20.29 0.52 -0.09
C ARG A 84 -21.21 0.71 -0.48
N GLY A 85 -21.50 0.44 -0.21
CA GLY A 85 -22.22 0.64 -0.46
C GLY A 85 -22.83 1.12 -0.47
N MET A 86 -22.97 1.01 -0.14
CA MET A 86 -23.44 1.58 -0.14
C MET A 86 -23.56 2.32 -0.64
N GLY A 87 -23.71 2.09 -0.88
CA GLY A 87 -23.84 2.67 -1.33
C GLY A 87 -24.07 3.18 -1.71
N ARG A 88 -24.29 3.05 -1.80
CA ARG A 88 -24.48 3.53 -2.33
C ARG A 88 -24.64 4.11 -2.96
N GLY A 89 -24.95 3.86 -2.99
CA GLY A 89 -25.10 4.30 -3.51
C GLY A 89 -25.47 4.81 -3.78
N ARG A 90 -25.74 4.70 -3.71
CA ARG A 90 -26.04 5.10 -3.98
C ARG A 90 -26.21 5.78 -4.24
N TYR A 91 -26.57 5.41 -3.98
CA TYR A 91 -26.71 5.89 -4.26
C TYR A 91 -26.84 6.28 -4.58
#